data_2a242300f1ae6b6d000c673bfa9c95d8
#
_entry.id   2a242300f1ae6b6d000c673bfa9c95d8
#
_cell.length_a   1.000
_cell.length_b   1.000
_cell.length_c   1.000
_cell.angle_alpha   90.00
_cell.angle_beta   90.00
_cell.angle_gamma   90.00
#
_symmetry.space_group_name_H-M   'P 1'
#
loop_
_entity.id
_entity.type
_entity.pdbx_description
1 polymer ?
#
loop_
_entity_poly.entity_id
_entity_poly.type
_entity_poly.pdbx_seq_one_letter_code
_entity_poly.pdbx_strand_id
1 'polypeptide(L)'
;MLKVKPIQDKEIQKQMCLLCNIEYNSEHFCYGGYVDDVLCAVCQFYLNGEYGFIDEIALVPGEKGDQIITLIGRSALSFIDFCGVHKALYLGNNTDIASSLGFKDENGRLSMQLTAHTCG
;
A
#
# COMPACT_ATOMS: atom_id res chain seq x y z
N MET A 1 13.67 12.01 -7.77
CA MET A 1 12.29 11.90 -8.28
C MET A 1 11.60 10.68 -7.67
N LEU A 2 10.37 10.87 -7.22
CA LEU A 2 9.59 9.79 -6.61
C LEU A 2 8.75 9.11 -7.68
N LYS A 3 8.76 7.78 -7.69
CA LYS A 3 7.94 6.99 -8.62
C LYS A 3 7.32 5.81 -7.89
N VAL A 4 6.09 5.46 -8.28
CA VAL A 4 5.43 4.24 -7.81
C VAL A 4 5.08 3.42 -9.04
N LYS A 5 5.48 2.16 -9.04
CA LYS A 5 5.23 1.24 -10.14
C LYS A 5 4.82 -0.12 -9.61
N PRO A 6 3.93 -0.83 -10.33
CA PRO A 6 3.66 -2.22 -9.95
C PRO A 6 4.90 -3.08 -10.16
N ILE A 7 5.13 -3.97 -9.22
CA ILE A 7 6.16 -5.01 -9.37
C ILE A 7 5.41 -6.22 -9.94
N GLN A 8 5.60 -6.49 -11.23
CA GLN A 8 4.83 -7.53 -11.91
C GLN A 8 5.44 -8.92 -11.81
N ASP A 9 6.74 -9.01 -11.64
CA ASP A 9 7.43 -10.28 -11.51
C ASP A 9 7.19 -10.85 -10.11
N LYS A 10 6.57 -12.01 -10.05
CA LYS A 10 6.19 -12.63 -8.77
C LYS A 10 7.40 -13.00 -7.91
N GLU A 11 8.50 -13.40 -8.52
CA GLU A 11 9.70 -13.73 -7.78
C GLU A 11 10.31 -12.48 -7.13
N ILE A 12 10.29 -11.37 -7.85
CA ILE A 12 10.76 -10.09 -7.31
C ILE A 12 9.82 -9.61 -6.20
N GLN A 13 8.51 -9.74 -6.39
CA GLN A 13 7.54 -9.42 -5.33
C GLN A 13 7.88 -10.17 -4.05
N LYS A 14 8.11 -11.49 -4.18
CA LYS A 14 8.41 -12.33 -3.03
C LYS A 14 9.68 -11.89 -2.33
N GLN A 15 10.73 -11.63 -3.10
CA GLN A 15 12.01 -11.17 -2.55
C GLN A 15 11.86 -9.83 -1.82
N MET A 16 11.12 -8.91 -2.40
CA MET A 16 10.95 -7.58 -1.80
C MET A 16 10.07 -7.63 -0.56
N CYS A 17 9.01 -8.41 -0.57
CA CYS A 17 8.18 -8.61 0.61
C CYS A 17 8.99 -9.23 1.75
N LEU A 18 9.78 -10.25 1.43
CA LEU A 18 10.63 -10.89 2.43
C LEU A 18 11.63 -9.91 3.02
N LEU A 19 12.26 -9.11 2.17
CA LEU A 19 13.22 -8.10 2.60
C LEU A 19 12.58 -7.07 3.54
N CYS A 20 11.33 -6.69 3.30
CA CYS A 20 10.60 -5.70 4.08
C CYS A 20 9.79 -6.32 5.22
N ASN A 21 9.95 -7.61 5.47
CA ASN A 21 9.23 -8.34 6.51
C ASN A 21 7.71 -8.31 6.32
N ILE A 22 7.28 -8.37 5.06
CA ILE A 22 5.88 -8.49 4.69
C ILE A 22 5.60 -9.95 4.31
N GLU A 23 4.52 -10.51 4.85
CA GLU A 23 4.12 -11.86 4.49
C GLU A 23 3.62 -11.87 3.05
N TYR A 24 4.40 -12.51 2.17
CA TYR A 24 4.10 -12.53 0.74
C TYR A 24 2.88 -13.38 0.42
N ASN A 25 2.01 -12.83 -0.47
CA ASN A 25 0.89 -13.58 -1.01
C ASN A 25 0.90 -13.41 -2.54
N SER A 26 1.03 -14.53 -3.24
CA SER A 26 1.18 -14.52 -4.71
C SER A 26 -0.07 -14.04 -5.45
N GLU A 27 -1.21 -14.00 -4.79
CA GLU A 27 -2.45 -13.54 -5.40
C GLU A 27 -2.72 -12.06 -5.16
N HIS A 28 -1.90 -11.40 -4.37
CA HIS A 28 -2.05 -9.98 -4.08
C HIS A 28 -1.22 -9.14 -5.04
N PHE A 29 -1.55 -7.86 -5.11
CA PHE A 29 -0.79 -6.88 -5.87
C PHE A 29 0.38 -6.37 -5.04
N CYS A 30 1.43 -5.96 -5.72
CA CYS A 30 2.58 -5.38 -5.05
C CYS A 30 3.07 -4.17 -5.82
N TYR A 31 3.18 -3.03 -5.14
CA TYR A 31 3.77 -1.82 -5.69
C TYR A 31 5.14 -1.60 -5.09
N GLY A 32 6.05 -1.06 -5.91
CA GLY A 32 7.33 -0.58 -5.45
C GLY A 32 7.38 0.93 -5.50
N GLY A 33 7.95 1.54 -4.48
CA GLY A 33 8.19 2.96 -4.42
C GLY A 33 9.67 3.25 -4.63
N TYR A 34 9.98 4.14 -5.55
CA TYR A 34 11.35 4.42 -5.98
C TYR A 34 11.69 5.88 -5.76
N VAL A 35 12.88 6.12 -5.24
CA VAL A 35 13.47 7.45 -5.13
C VAL A 35 14.73 7.43 -5.98
N ASP A 36 14.76 8.27 -7.02
CA ASP A 36 15.89 8.33 -7.97
C ASP A 36 16.29 6.95 -8.49
N ASP A 37 15.26 6.15 -8.86
CA ASP A 37 15.39 4.81 -9.42
C ASP A 37 15.87 3.74 -8.42
N VAL A 38 15.93 4.08 -7.13
CA VAL A 38 16.26 3.12 -6.07
C VAL A 38 14.97 2.68 -5.37
N LEU A 39 14.77 1.38 -5.25
CA LEU A 39 13.60 0.84 -4.55
C LEU A 39 13.73 1.13 -3.05
N CYS A 40 12.80 1.92 -2.54
CA CYS A 40 12.81 2.35 -1.13
C CYS A 40 11.64 1.86 -0.32
N ALA A 41 10.53 1.50 -0.96
CA ALA A 41 9.32 1.11 -0.25
C ALA A 41 8.55 0.05 -1.02
N VAL A 42 7.79 -0.76 -0.29
CA VAL A 42 6.96 -1.82 -0.87
C VAL A 42 5.58 -1.77 -0.23
N CYS A 43 4.56 -1.98 -1.04
CA CYS A 43 3.18 -2.09 -0.58
C CYS A 43 2.54 -3.31 -1.19
N GLN A 44 2.02 -4.21 -0.36
CA GLN A 44 1.22 -5.33 -0.83
C GLN A 44 -0.23 -5.09 -0.45
N PHE A 45 -1.14 -5.32 -1.40
CA PHE A 45 -2.55 -5.05 -1.20
C PHE A 45 -3.41 -5.93 -2.11
N TYR A 46 -4.71 -6.00 -1.83
CA TYR A 46 -5.61 -6.80 -2.65
C TYR A 46 -7.04 -6.28 -2.55
N LEU A 47 -7.89 -6.81 -3.42
CA LEU A 47 -9.32 -6.52 -3.44
C LEU A 47 -10.08 -7.81 -3.16
N ASN A 48 -11.12 -7.70 -2.35
CA ASN A 48 -11.98 -8.83 -2.06
C ASN A 48 -13.41 -8.32 -1.84
N GLY A 49 -14.27 -8.59 -2.81
CA GLY A 49 -15.65 -8.17 -2.74
C GLY A 49 -15.81 -6.66 -2.70
N GLU A 50 -16.34 -6.15 -1.61
CA GLU A 50 -16.66 -4.73 -1.47
C GLU A 50 -15.53 -3.91 -0.87
N TYR A 51 -14.41 -4.55 -0.52
CA TYR A 51 -13.33 -3.88 0.18
C TYR A 51 -12.00 -4.04 -0.53
N GLY A 52 -11.16 -3.01 -0.37
CA GLY A 52 -9.76 -3.13 -0.65
C GLY A 52 -9.00 -3.32 0.66
N PHE A 53 -7.91 -4.07 0.63
CA PHE A 53 -7.12 -4.37 1.81
C PHE A 53 -5.66 -4.04 1.55
N ILE A 54 -5.07 -3.25 2.43
CA ILE A 54 -3.63 -3.04 2.40
C ILE A 54 -3.00 -3.97 3.43
N ASP A 55 -2.23 -4.96 2.94
CA ASP A 55 -1.55 -5.91 3.82
C ASP A 55 -0.51 -5.21 4.66
N GLU A 56 0.35 -4.44 4.03
CA GLU A 56 1.40 -3.70 4.71
C GLU A 56 2.07 -2.73 3.75
N ILE A 57 2.56 -1.64 4.29
CA ILE A 57 3.45 -0.71 3.59
C ILE A 57 4.72 -0.62 4.43
N ALA A 58 5.87 -0.82 3.81
CA ALA A 58 7.12 -0.81 4.54
C ALA A 58 8.24 -0.18 3.72
N LEU A 59 9.20 0.43 4.43
CA LEU A 59 10.45 0.87 3.82
C LEU A 59 11.38 -0.32 3.68
N VAL A 60 12.16 -0.33 2.62
CA VAL A 60 13.28 -1.25 2.50
C VAL A 60 14.28 -0.94 3.62
N PRO A 61 14.82 -1.95 4.31
CA PRO A 61 15.75 -1.70 5.41
C PRO A 61 16.90 -0.79 4.99
N GLY A 62 17.18 0.21 5.82
CA GLY A 62 18.20 1.19 5.54
C GLY A 62 17.75 2.40 4.75
N GLU A 63 16.56 2.35 4.17
CA GLU A 63 16.03 3.48 3.42
C GLU A 63 15.18 4.38 4.31
N LYS A 64 15.02 5.62 3.88
CA LYS A 64 14.20 6.61 4.57
C LYS A 64 13.30 7.31 3.55
N GLY A 65 12.16 7.83 4.02
CA GLY A 65 11.33 8.63 3.14
C GLY A 65 9.87 8.56 3.46
N ASP A 66 9.39 9.54 4.22
CA ASP A 66 7.97 9.66 4.50
C ASP A 66 7.18 9.95 3.23
N GLN A 67 7.78 10.69 2.30
CA GLN A 67 7.11 11.05 1.05
C GLN A 67 6.81 9.85 0.18
N ILE A 68 7.78 8.92 0.05
CA ILE A 68 7.56 7.74 -0.78
C ILE A 68 6.53 6.81 -0.13
N ILE A 69 6.51 6.72 1.18
CA ILE A 69 5.51 5.94 1.91
C ILE A 69 4.10 6.49 1.65
N THR A 70 3.95 7.80 1.74
CA THR A 70 2.66 8.44 1.47
C THR A 70 2.24 8.23 0.01
N LEU A 71 3.17 8.41 -0.91
CA LEU A 71 2.89 8.26 -2.33
C LEU A 71 2.48 6.83 -2.68
N ILE A 72 3.19 5.82 -2.18
CA ILE A 72 2.88 4.43 -2.49
C ILE A 72 1.53 4.02 -1.89
N GLY A 73 1.24 4.48 -0.68
CA GLY A 73 -0.05 4.22 -0.04
C GLY A 73 -1.20 4.84 -0.82
N ARG A 74 -1.05 6.10 -1.23
CA ARG A 74 -2.07 6.79 -2.03
C ARG A 74 -2.24 6.13 -3.40
N SER A 75 -1.16 5.65 -3.98
CA SER A 75 -1.24 4.96 -5.27
C SER A 75 -2.04 3.66 -5.16
N ALA A 76 -1.83 2.89 -4.10
CA ALA A 76 -2.61 1.68 -3.87
C ALA A 76 -4.08 2.00 -3.64
N LEU A 77 -4.38 3.02 -2.84
CA LEU A 77 -5.76 3.44 -2.58
C LEU A 77 -6.44 3.94 -3.84
N SER A 78 -5.73 4.67 -4.69
CA SER A 78 -6.26 5.14 -5.97
C SER A 78 -6.60 3.97 -6.89
N PHE A 79 -5.77 2.95 -6.93
CA PHE A 79 -6.06 1.76 -7.73
C PHE A 79 -7.30 1.05 -7.20
N ILE A 80 -7.41 0.90 -5.88
CA ILE A 80 -8.58 0.26 -5.27
C ILE A 80 -9.85 1.03 -5.64
N ASP A 81 -9.81 2.35 -5.54
CA ASP A 81 -10.95 3.17 -5.91
C ASP A 81 -11.27 3.08 -7.40
N PHE A 82 -10.24 3.07 -8.23
CA PHE A 82 -10.40 2.94 -9.68
C PHE A 82 -11.13 1.63 -10.04
N CYS A 83 -10.92 0.58 -9.26
CA CYS A 83 -11.60 -0.70 -9.46
C CYS A 83 -13.05 -0.71 -8.98
N GLY A 84 -13.57 0.42 -8.52
CA GLY A 84 -14.96 0.53 -8.09
C GLY A 84 -15.20 0.17 -6.64
N VAL A 85 -14.13 0.01 -5.87
CA VAL A 85 -14.22 -0.31 -4.44
C VAL A 85 -14.01 0.97 -3.64
N HIS A 86 -14.94 1.27 -2.75
CA HIS A 86 -14.96 2.57 -2.07
C HIS A 86 -14.65 2.51 -0.59
N LYS A 87 -14.21 1.37 -0.10
CA LYS A 87 -13.78 1.24 1.29
C LYS A 87 -12.51 0.41 1.36
N ALA A 88 -11.55 0.88 2.15
CA ALA A 88 -10.27 0.19 2.33
C ALA A 88 -10.05 -0.10 3.80
N LEU A 89 -9.39 -1.22 4.07
CA LEU A 89 -8.95 -1.65 5.40
C LEU A 89 -7.44 -1.79 5.40
N TYR A 90 -6.82 -1.40 6.51
CA TYR A 90 -5.37 -1.55 6.68
C TYR A 90 -5.11 -2.69 7.65
N LEU A 91 -4.39 -3.71 7.19
CA LEU A 91 -4.13 -4.92 7.97
C LEU A 91 -2.75 -4.94 8.59
N GLY A 92 -1.87 -4.04 8.18
CA GLY A 92 -0.49 -4.04 8.61
C GLY A 92 -0.29 -3.56 10.03
N ASN A 93 0.93 -3.70 10.51
CA ASN A 93 1.28 -3.37 11.89
C ASN A 93 1.65 -1.89 12.08
N ASN A 94 1.99 -1.20 11.01
CA ASN A 94 2.41 0.20 11.11
C ASN A 94 1.21 1.14 11.12
N THR A 95 0.66 1.34 12.31
CA THR A 95 -0.53 2.17 12.47
C THR A 95 -0.26 3.66 12.24
N ASP A 96 0.98 4.10 12.39
CA ASP A 96 1.33 5.49 12.10
C ASP A 96 1.20 5.78 10.61
N ILE A 97 1.65 4.86 9.76
CA ILE A 97 1.47 4.98 8.31
C ILE A 97 -0.01 5.01 7.97
N ALA A 98 -0.78 4.09 8.53
CA ALA A 98 -2.22 4.03 8.28
C ALA A 98 -2.89 5.34 8.65
N SER A 99 -2.57 5.87 9.82
CA SER A 99 -3.13 7.13 10.30
C SER A 99 -2.78 8.28 9.36
N SER A 100 -1.54 8.33 8.90
CA SER A 100 -1.09 9.40 8.01
C SER A 100 -1.78 9.35 6.64
N LEU A 101 -2.26 8.18 6.22
CA LEU A 101 -3.00 8.02 4.97
C LEU A 101 -4.49 8.35 5.11
N GLY A 102 -4.99 8.47 6.33
CA GLY A 102 -6.38 8.80 6.59
C GLY A 102 -7.22 7.64 7.12
N PHE A 103 -6.60 6.50 7.42
CA PHE A 103 -7.33 5.39 8.05
C PHE A 103 -7.70 5.77 9.48
N LYS A 104 -8.88 5.35 9.89
CA LYS A 104 -9.39 5.60 11.24
C LYS A 104 -9.83 4.29 11.87
N ASP A 105 -9.69 4.22 13.19
CA ASP A 105 -10.11 3.04 13.93
C ASP A 105 -11.64 3.03 14.02
N GLU A 106 -12.22 1.98 13.47
CA GLU A 106 -13.65 1.70 13.58
C GLU A 106 -13.81 0.29 14.16
N ASN A 107 -14.17 0.22 15.42
CA ASN A 107 -14.41 -1.05 16.11
C ASN A 107 -13.19 -2.00 16.05
N GLY A 108 -11.99 -1.45 16.24
CA GLY A 108 -10.77 -2.22 16.23
C GLY A 108 -10.18 -2.47 14.85
N ARG A 109 -10.77 -1.89 13.82
CA ARG A 109 -10.26 -1.99 12.44
C ARG A 109 -9.90 -0.63 11.92
N LEU A 110 -8.77 -0.55 11.24
CA LEU A 110 -8.38 0.68 10.55
C LEU A 110 -9.03 0.69 9.18
N SER A 111 -9.94 1.62 8.97
CA SER A 111 -10.71 1.70 7.73
C SER A 111 -10.75 3.12 7.18
N MET A 112 -11.12 3.23 5.91
CA MET A 112 -11.15 4.50 5.20
C MET A 112 -12.15 4.43 4.06
N GLN A 113 -12.95 5.49 3.92
CA GLN A 113 -13.82 5.65 2.76
C GLN A 113 -13.05 6.30 1.62
N LEU A 114 -13.27 5.81 0.41
CA LEU A 114 -12.58 6.28 -0.79
C LEU A 114 -13.48 7.08 -1.72
N THR A 115 -14.50 7.72 -1.18
CA THR A 115 -15.50 8.39 -2.00
C THR A 115 -15.21 9.86 -2.26
N ALA A 116 -14.32 10.45 -1.49
CA ALA A 116 -14.11 11.90 -1.53
C ALA A 116 -13.70 12.41 -2.91
N HIS A 117 -12.91 11.63 -3.62
CA HIS A 117 -12.41 12.05 -4.92
C HIS A 117 -13.37 11.76 -6.05
N THR A 118 -14.45 11.05 -5.80
CA THR A 118 -15.45 10.80 -6.83
C THR A 118 -16.16 12.06 -7.22
N CYS A 119 -16.08 13.07 -6.40
CA CYS A 119 -16.67 14.37 -6.68
C CYS A 119 -15.78 15.22 -7.56
N GLY A 120 -14.62 14.73 -7.78
CA GLY A 120 -13.53 15.42 -8.44
C GLY A 120 -13.76 16.01 -9.69
#